data_6404997365b51012867eaeea1b44383a
#
_entry.id   6404997365b51012867eaeea1b44383a
#
_cell.length_a   1.000
_cell.length_b   1.000
_cell.length_c   1.000
_cell.angle_alpha   90.00
_cell.angle_beta   90.00
_cell.angle_gamma   90.00
#
_symmetry.space_group_name_H-M   'P 1'
#
loop_
_entity.id
_entity.type
_entity.pdbx_description
1 polymer ?
#
loop_
_entity_poly.entity_id
_entity_poly.type
_entity_poly.pdbx_seq_one_letter_code
_entity_poly.pdbx_strand_id
1 'polypeptide(L)'
;MARLLVAVVNELSYRALVWLTYRLAATVALGLPFVLLIWSAWRREPVVQRLLGLYWKVASLMGISLLLLTDERPLGYVTAVVAPVLMVVSVWFWVDLNEELADQPPWRPLPLTVRLWRWALSGFGVISLVMTATGLRCMQSQSSPDCSAWLEAPQGIHRGVETVFDFVFGGQWTEAVAAFVGYVALVAYLAGLLQWLLVRLPRYGRVAGEF
;
A
#
# COMPACT_ATOMS: atom_id res chain seq x y z
N MET A 1 -20.73 -3.26 35.18
CA MET A 1 -21.52 -3.24 33.92
C MET A 1 -21.10 -2.08 33.02
N ALA A 2 -21.07 -0.82 33.50
CA ALA A 2 -20.68 0.33 32.66
C ALA A 2 -19.25 0.24 32.07
N ARG A 3 -18.23 -0.22 32.82
CA ARG A 3 -16.86 -0.40 32.33
C ARG A 3 -16.72 -1.45 31.21
N LEU A 4 -17.51 -2.53 31.28
CA LEU A 4 -17.57 -3.55 30.24
C LEU A 4 -18.22 -3.01 28.94
N LEU A 5 -19.29 -2.24 29.05
CA LEU A 5 -19.94 -1.59 27.92
C LEU A 5 -19.01 -0.59 27.22
N VAL A 6 -18.28 0.23 27.99
CA VAL A 6 -17.31 1.17 27.44
C VAL A 6 -16.16 0.44 26.73
N ALA A 7 -15.65 -0.66 27.28
CA ALA A 7 -14.61 -1.45 26.66
C ALA A 7 -15.09 -2.06 25.32
N VAL A 8 -16.27 -2.65 25.28
CA VAL A 8 -16.86 -3.24 24.07
C VAL A 8 -17.12 -2.17 22.99
N VAL A 9 -17.62 -0.99 23.37
CA VAL A 9 -17.82 0.12 22.41
C VAL A 9 -16.48 0.62 21.85
N ASN A 10 -15.44 0.72 22.68
CA ASN A 10 -14.10 1.12 22.21
C ASN A 10 -13.49 0.08 21.27
N GLU A 11 -13.61 -1.22 21.55
CA GLU A 11 -13.16 -2.29 20.66
C GLU A 11 -13.90 -2.28 19.31
N LEU A 12 -15.22 -2.15 19.33
CA LEU A 12 -16.03 -2.05 18.10
C LEU A 12 -15.64 -0.83 17.28
N SER A 13 -15.37 0.30 17.92
CA SER A 13 -14.94 1.52 17.26
C SER A 13 -13.53 1.37 16.65
N TYR A 14 -12.59 0.77 17.37
CA TYR A 14 -11.23 0.53 16.87
C TYR A 14 -11.21 -0.42 15.67
N ARG A 15 -11.90 -1.55 15.75
CA ARG A 15 -12.07 -2.50 14.65
C ARG A 15 -12.67 -1.83 13.41
N ALA A 16 -13.68 -0.97 13.58
CA ALA A 16 -14.29 -0.23 12.48
C ALA A 16 -13.29 0.74 11.83
N LEU A 17 -12.41 1.41 12.60
CA LEU A 17 -11.36 2.29 12.10
C LEU A 17 -10.28 1.50 11.32
N VAL A 18 -9.87 0.34 11.81
CA VAL A 18 -8.94 -0.55 11.10
C VAL A 18 -9.55 -0.98 9.75
N TRP A 19 -10.80 -1.41 9.73
CA TRP A 19 -11.51 -1.75 8.49
C TRP A 19 -11.67 -0.58 7.55
N LEU A 20 -11.92 0.62 8.07
CA LEU A 20 -11.97 1.84 7.27
C LEU A 20 -10.61 2.10 6.59
N THR A 21 -9.50 1.91 7.33
CA THR A 21 -8.15 2.06 6.79
C THR A 21 -7.90 1.08 5.63
N TYR A 22 -8.28 -0.19 5.75
CA TYR A 22 -8.17 -1.16 4.66
C TYR A 22 -9.05 -0.81 3.46
N ARG A 23 -10.28 -0.34 3.68
CA ARG A 23 -11.17 0.10 2.58
C ARG A 23 -10.61 1.32 1.87
N LEU A 24 -10.07 2.30 2.59
CA LEU A 24 -9.41 3.45 2.00
C LEU A 24 -8.14 3.03 1.24
N ALA A 25 -7.36 2.09 1.77
CA ALA A 25 -6.22 1.51 1.07
C ALA A 25 -6.65 0.86 -0.25
N ALA A 26 -7.68 0.02 -0.23
CA ALA A 26 -8.19 -0.65 -1.43
C ALA A 26 -8.73 0.33 -2.48
N THR A 27 -9.38 1.43 -2.05
CA THR A 27 -9.97 2.40 -2.99
C THR A 27 -8.98 3.46 -3.45
N VAL A 28 -8.33 4.18 -2.50
CA VAL A 28 -7.49 5.34 -2.81
C VAL A 28 -6.08 4.92 -3.24
N ALA A 29 -5.51 3.90 -2.58
CA ALA A 29 -4.14 3.50 -2.84
C ALA A 29 -3.99 2.42 -3.92
N LEU A 30 -5.01 1.62 -4.20
CA LEU A 30 -4.96 0.57 -5.22
C LEU A 30 -5.98 0.81 -6.35
N GLY A 31 -7.26 0.96 -6.05
CA GLY A 31 -8.32 1.05 -7.05
C GLY A 31 -8.21 2.28 -7.95
N LEU A 32 -8.13 3.46 -7.36
CA LEU A 32 -8.03 4.71 -8.14
C LEU A 32 -6.77 4.76 -9.01
N PRO A 33 -5.55 4.49 -8.53
CA PRO A 33 -4.37 4.52 -9.40
C PRO A 33 -4.40 3.43 -10.48
N PHE A 34 -5.07 2.30 -10.24
CA PHE A 34 -5.28 1.29 -11.26
C PHE A 34 -6.19 1.80 -12.39
N VAL A 35 -7.31 2.42 -12.03
CA VAL A 35 -8.22 3.04 -13.02
C VAL A 35 -7.51 4.17 -13.78
N LEU A 36 -6.74 5.02 -13.07
CA LEU A 36 -5.96 6.08 -13.69
C LEU A 36 -4.89 5.55 -14.64
N LEU A 37 -4.26 4.41 -14.33
CA LEU A 37 -3.28 3.76 -15.19
C LEU A 37 -3.93 3.30 -16.50
N ILE A 38 -5.08 2.61 -16.43
CA ILE A 38 -5.83 2.19 -17.61
C ILE A 38 -6.27 3.41 -18.42
N TRP A 39 -6.81 4.43 -17.77
CA TRP A 39 -7.26 5.65 -18.44
C TRP A 39 -6.13 6.41 -19.12
N SER A 40 -4.96 6.54 -18.45
CA SER A 40 -3.77 7.17 -19.02
C SER A 40 -3.21 6.38 -20.21
N ALA A 41 -3.25 5.05 -20.14
CA ALA A 41 -2.86 4.18 -21.25
C ALA A 41 -3.77 4.38 -22.46
N TRP A 42 -5.09 4.45 -22.24
CA TRP A 42 -6.04 4.71 -23.32
C TRP A 42 -5.88 6.10 -23.93
N ARG A 43 -5.64 7.11 -23.10
CA ARG A 43 -5.41 8.50 -23.56
C ARG A 43 -4.00 8.75 -24.10
N ARG A 44 -3.09 7.78 -23.97
CA ARG A 44 -1.68 7.87 -24.37
C ARG A 44 -0.96 9.06 -23.72
N GLU A 45 -1.19 9.27 -22.42
CA GLU A 45 -0.55 10.34 -21.64
C GLU A 45 0.69 9.79 -20.93
N PRO A 46 1.90 9.95 -21.51
CA PRO A 46 3.11 9.27 -21.03
C PRO A 46 3.56 9.73 -19.65
N VAL A 47 3.32 10.98 -19.30
CA VAL A 47 3.69 11.56 -17.99
C VAL A 47 2.96 10.84 -16.86
N VAL A 48 1.63 10.68 -17.00
CA VAL A 48 0.79 10.00 -16.01
C VAL A 48 1.14 8.52 -15.92
N GLN A 49 1.41 7.86 -17.07
CA GLN A 49 1.83 6.46 -17.09
C GLN A 49 3.16 6.25 -16.37
N ARG A 50 4.16 7.12 -16.59
CA ARG A 50 5.45 7.06 -15.89
C ARG A 50 5.27 7.25 -14.38
N LEU A 51 4.50 8.26 -13.97
CA LEU A 51 4.22 8.51 -12.55
C LEU A 51 3.55 7.29 -11.89
N LEU A 52 2.51 6.75 -12.50
CA LEU A 52 1.79 5.60 -11.97
C LEU A 52 2.63 4.32 -12.02
N GLY A 53 3.46 4.14 -13.04
CA GLY A 53 4.40 3.02 -13.12
C GLY A 53 5.41 3.02 -11.97
N LEU A 54 5.95 4.18 -11.61
CA LEU A 54 6.83 4.35 -10.44
C LEU A 54 6.07 4.13 -9.14
N TYR A 55 4.86 4.69 -9.03
CA TYR A 55 3.99 4.50 -7.90
C TYR A 55 3.72 3.01 -7.61
N TRP A 56 3.38 2.21 -8.64
CA TRP A 56 3.10 0.78 -8.49
C TRP A 56 4.30 -0.03 -8.01
N LYS A 57 5.53 0.34 -8.44
CA LYS A 57 6.75 -0.28 -7.91
C LYS A 57 6.87 -0.06 -6.40
N VAL A 58 6.50 1.12 -5.91
CA VAL A 58 6.52 1.42 -4.46
C VAL A 58 5.32 0.81 -3.74
N ALA A 59 4.13 0.87 -4.33
CA ALA A 59 2.90 0.32 -3.77
C ALA A 59 2.93 -1.21 -3.60
N SER A 60 3.82 -1.92 -4.32
CA SER A 60 4.01 -3.36 -4.12
C SER A 60 4.40 -3.73 -2.68
N LEU A 61 5.02 -2.80 -1.92
CA LEU A 61 5.31 -3.01 -0.51
C LEU A 61 4.05 -3.23 0.34
N MET A 62 2.92 -2.63 -0.05
CA MET A 62 1.63 -2.89 0.63
C MET A 62 1.17 -4.33 0.41
N GLY A 63 1.33 -4.88 -0.80
CA GLY A 63 1.06 -6.30 -1.07
C GLY A 63 1.97 -7.23 -0.27
N ILE A 64 3.26 -6.90 -0.17
CA ILE A 64 4.22 -7.63 0.67
C ILE A 64 3.79 -7.59 2.14
N SER A 65 3.33 -6.44 2.64
CA SER A 65 2.82 -6.31 4.01
C SER A 65 1.64 -7.25 4.27
N LEU A 66 0.69 -7.33 3.32
CA LEU A 66 -0.46 -8.24 3.43
C LEU A 66 -0.04 -9.71 3.49
N LEU A 67 0.92 -10.12 2.64
CA LEU A 67 1.44 -11.50 2.64
C LEU A 67 2.12 -11.86 3.97
N LEU A 68 2.88 -10.93 4.55
CA LEU A 68 3.55 -11.15 5.83
C LEU A 68 2.56 -11.16 7.00
N LEU A 69 1.53 -10.31 6.97
CA LEU A 69 0.50 -10.25 8.00
C LEU A 69 -0.43 -11.46 7.97
N THR A 70 -0.54 -12.17 6.85
CA THR A 70 -1.34 -13.39 6.74
C THR A 70 -0.88 -14.46 7.75
N ASP A 71 0.45 -14.64 7.91
CA ASP A 71 1.07 -15.57 8.86
C ASP A 71 1.60 -14.83 10.11
N GLU A 72 0.98 -13.69 10.47
CA GLU A 72 1.25 -12.92 11.69
C GLU A 72 2.72 -12.51 11.88
N ARG A 73 3.48 -12.38 10.78
CA ARG A 73 4.92 -12.08 10.85
C ARG A 73 5.17 -10.64 11.32
N PRO A 74 6.06 -10.42 12.30
CA PRO A 74 6.34 -9.09 12.86
C PRO A 74 6.73 -8.05 11.82
N LEU A 75 7.51 -8.43 10.78
CA LEU A 75 7.90 -7.54 9.69
C LEU A 75 6.71 -7.02 8.87
N GLY A 76 5.58 -7.72 8.87
CA GLY A 76 4.35 -7.28 8.22
C GLY A 76 3.82 -5.95 8.81
N TYR A 77 3.90 -5.79 10.13
CA TYR A 77 3.51 -4.53 10.79
C TYR A 77 4.44 -3.38 10.45
N VAL A 78 5.76 -3.64 10.40
CA VAL A 78 6.76 -2.61 10.02
C VAL A 78 6.53 -2.16 8.58
N THR A 79 6.39 -3.11 7.65
CA THR A 79 6.17 -2.79 6.23
C THR A 79 4.84 -2.10 6.02
N ALA A 80 3.79 -2.42 6.80
CA ALA A 80 2.49 -1.74 6.76
C ALA A 80 2.58 -0.26 7.19
N VAL A 81 3.49 0.10 8.10
CA VAL A 81 3.75 1.50 8.47
C VAL A 81 4.57 2.22 7.40
N VAL A 82 5.57 1.56 6.84
CA VAL A 82 6.49 2.16 5.85
C VAL A 82 5.82 2.35 4.48
N ALA A 83 4.96 1.42 4.06
CA ALA A 83 4.36 1.43 2.74
C ALA A 83 3.59 2.74 2.42
N PRO A 84 2.63 3.23 3.23
CA PRO A 84 1.89 4.45 2.92
C PRO A 84 2.80 5.69 2.87
N VAL A 85 3.85 5.74 3.69
CA VAL A 85 4.83 6.83 3.68
C VAL A 85 5.58 6.86 2.34
N LEU A 86 6.12 5.72 1.92
CA LEU A 86 6.84 5.62 0.64
C LEU A 86 5.92 5.89 -0.56
N MET A 87 4.65 5.46 -0.49
CA MET A 87 3.67 5.73 -1.55
C MET A 87 3.41 7.24 -1.70
N VAL A 88 3.22 7.96 -0.60
CA VAL A 88 3.07 9.43 -0.64
C VAL A 88 4.35 10.08 -1.14
N VAL A 89 5.51 9.69 -0.61
CA VAL A 89 6.81 10.21 -1.08
C VAL A 89 6.98 9.98 -2.58
N SER A 90 6.64 8.80 -3.11
CA SER A 90 6.84 8.45 -4.52
C SER A 90 6.10 9.37 -5.50
N VAL A 91 4.93 9.89 -5.15
CA VAL A 91 4.15 10.76 -6.04
C VAL A 91 4.60 12.22 -6.02
N TRP A 92 5.34 12.64 -4.97
CA TRP A 92 5.84 14.01 -4.84
C TRP A 92 7.35 14.14 -5.08
N PHE A 93 8.07 13.03 -5.15
CA PHE A 93 9.53 13.02 -5.20
C PHE A 93 10.09 13.53 -6.53
N TRP A 94 9.47 13.20 -7.65
CA TRP A 94 9.97 13.42 -9.01
C TRP A 94 9.71 14.85 -9.48
N VAL A 95 10.76 15.63 -9.65
CA VAL A 95 10.64 17.05 -10.04
C VAL A 95 10.16 17.19 -11.48
N ASP A 96 10.79 16.45 -12.42
CA ASP A 96 10.43 16.44 -13.83
C ASP A 96 8.97 16.08 -14.08
N LEU A 97 8.48 15.01 -13.46
CA LEU A 97 7.08 14.59 -13.60
C LEU A 97 6.10 15.58 -12.97
N ASN A 98 6.53 16.25 -11.89
CA ASN A 98 5.70 17.26 -11.23
C ASN A 98 5.58 18.52 -12.07
N GLU A 99 6.66 18.97 -12.71
CA GLU A 99 6.68 20.10 -13.64
C GLU A 99 5.85 19.80 -14.90
N GLU A 100 6.11 18.65 -15.56
CA GLU A 100 5.34 18.21 -16.72
C GLU A 100 3.83 18.10 -16.43
N LEU A 101 3.46 17.65 -15.21
CA LEU A 101 2.04 17.56 -14.79
C LEU A 101 1.46 18.94 -14.45
N ALA A 102 2.29 19.88 -13.94
CA ALA A 102 1.86 21.24 -13.65
C ALA A 102 1.58 22.04 -14.93
N ASP A 103 2.35 21.82 -15.98
CA ASP A 103 2.20 22.48 -17.30
C ASP A 103 0.94 22.02 -18.05
N GLN A 104 0.36 20.86 -17.65
CA GLN A 104 -0.88 20.41 -18.27
C GLN A 104 -2.08 21.27 -17.86
N PRO A 105 -2.99 21.60 -18.79
CA PRO A 105 -4.16 22.43 -18.51
C PRO A 105 -5.01 21.85 -17.37
N PRO A 106 -5.33 22.66 -16.34
CA PRO A 106 -6.00 22.17 -15.13
C PRO A 106 -7.45 21.72 -15.36
N TRP A 107 -8.07 22.12 -16.47
CA TRP A 107 -9.45 21.73 -16.85
C TRP A 107 -9.52 20.37 -17.56
N ARG A 108 -8.41 19.81 -18.00
CA ARG A 108 -8.41 18.44 -18.57
C ARG A 108 -8.77 17.42 -17.49
N PRO A 109 -9.69 16.49 -17.76
CA PRO A 109 -10.22 15.60 -16.71
C PRO A 109 -9.15 14.67 -16.13
N LEU A 110 -8.24 14.11 -16.94
CA LEU A 110 -7.22 13.19 -16.46
C LEU A 110 -6.18 13.88 -15.54
N PRO A 111 -5.51 14.99 -15.92
CA PRO A 111 -4.60 15.70 -15.03
C PRO A 111 -5.26 16.18 -13.74
N LEU A 112 -6.50 16.67 -13.83
CA LEU A 112 -7.27 17.11 -12.66
C LEU A 112 -7.49 15.94 -11.69
N THR A 113 -7.94 14.79 -12.21
CA THR A 113 -8.19 13.60 -11.38
C THR A 113 -6.89 13.09 -10.74
N VAL A 114 -5.76 13.10 -11.48
CA VAL A 114 -4.44 12.74 -10.92
C VAL A 114 -4.03 13.68 -9.80
N ARG A 115 -4.23 15.00 -9.94
CA ARG A 115 -3.95 15.98 -8.89
C ARG A 115 -4.80 15.74 -7.64
N LEU A 116 -6.10 15.54 -7.81
CA LEU A 116 -7.02 15.23 -6.71
C LEU A 116 -6.65 13.91 -6.02
N TRP A 117 -6.34 12.88 -6.81
CA TRP A 117 -5.88 11.60 -6.26
C TRP A 117 -4.60 11.72 -5.43
N ARG A 118 -3.61 12.50 -5.88
CA ARG A 118 -2.36 12.72 -5.11
C ARG A 118 -2.64 13.34 -3.75
N TRP A 119 -3.55 14.31 -3.66
CA TRP A 119 -3.96 14.90 -2.39
C TRP A 119 -4.75 13.91 -1.52
N ALA A 120 -5.67 13.16 -2.11
CA ALA A 120 -6.41 12.11 -1.41
C ALA A 120 -5.46 11.02 -0.87
N LEU A 121 -4.46 10.62 -1.67
CA LEU A 121 -3.41 9.69 -1.26
C LEU A 121 -2.57 10.25 -0.10
N SER A 122 -2.25 11.55 -0.13
CA SER A 122 -1.51 12.20 0.96
C SER A 122 -2.32 12.20 2.27
N GLY A 123 -3.60 12.54 2.20
CA GLY A 123 -4.52 12.45 3.35
C GLY A 123 -4.66 11.02 3.87
N PHE A 124 -4.83 10.05 2.97
CA PHE A 124 -4.83 8.63 3.31
C PHE A 124 -3.52 8.22 3.99
N GLY A 125 -2.36 8.66 3.46
CA GLY A 125 -1.05 8.35 4.01
C GLY A 125 -0.90 8.78 5.47
N VAL A 126 -1.39 9.98 5.82
CA VAL A 126 -1.39 10.46 7.21
C VAL A 126 -2.29 9.61 8.10
N ILE A 127 -3.52 9.34 7.68
CA ILE A 127 -4.47 8.51 8.43
C ILE A 127 -3.89 7.10 8.62
N SER A 128 -3.40 6.51 7.53
CA SER A 128 -2.83 5.17 7.54
C SER A 128 -1.60 5.09 8.45
N LEU A 129 -0.70 6.08 8.39
CA LEU A 129 0.48 6.13 9.27
C LEU A 129 0.08 6.13 10.74
N VAL A 130 -0.87 6.97 11.14
CA VAL A 130 -1.35 7.04 12.53
C VAL A 130 -1.96 5.72 12.96
N MET A 131 -2.81 5.13 12.11
CA MET A 131 -3.51 3.88 12.42
C MET A 131 -2.53 2.70 12.46
N THR A 132 -1.68 2.52 11.44
CA THR A 132 -0.72 1.40 11.39
C THR A 132 0.36 1.49 12.46
N ALA A 133 0.72 2.70 12.91
CA ALA A 133 1.63 2.87 14.05
C ALA A 133 1.06 2.27 15.35
N THR A 134 -0.26 2.26 15.54
CA THR A 134 -0.89 1.57 16.67
C THR A 134 -0.71 0.06 16.61
N GLY A 135 -0.69 -0.50 15.39
CA GLY A 135 -0.45 -1.92 15.12
C GLY A 135 0.98 -2.39 15.45
N LEU A 136 1.98 -1.49 15.56
CA LEU A 136 3.34 -1.89 15.93
C LEU A 136 3.41 -2.55 17.31
N ARG A 137 2.47 -2.26 18.21
CA ARG A 137 2.38 -2.91 19.53
C ARG A 137 2.13 -4.42 19.38
N CYS A 138 1.49 -4.84 18.30
CA CYS A 138 1.19 -6.24 18.00
C CYS A 138 2.43 -7.07 17.63
N MET A 139 3.56 -6.45 17.33
CA MET A 139 4.82 -7.17 17.08
C MET A 139 5.32 -7.93 18.31
N GLN A 140 5.01 -7.45 19.51
CA GLN A 140 5.49 -8.03 20.77
C GLN A 140 4.44 -8.87 21.48
N SER A 141 3.15 -8.59 21.27
CA SER A 141 2.05 -9.25 21.95
C SER A 141 0.86 -9.37 21.04
N GLN A 142 0.72 -10.54 20.40
CA GLN A 142 -0.34 -10.83 19.45
C GLN A 142 -1.69 -11.17 20.11
N SER A 143 -1.70 -11.37 21.43
CA SER A 143 -2.88 -11.87 22.18
C SER A 143 -3.93 -10.81 22.48
N SER A 144 -3.77 -9.54 22.06
CA SER A 144 -4.77 -8.52 22.30
C SER A 144 -5.86 -8.51 21.21
N PRO A 145 -7.13 -8.22 21.56
CA PRO A 145 -8.23 -8.15 20.60
C PRO A 145 -8.00 -7.07 19.53
N ASP A 146 -7.26 -6.02 19.85
CA ASP A 146 -6.87 -4.97 18.90
C ASP A 146 -5.99 -5.51 17.79
N CYS A 147 -5.14 -6.50 18.07
CA CYS A 147 -4.25 -7.10 17.08
C CYS A 147 -4.99 -8.01 16.11
N SER A 148 -6.02 -8.73 16.57
CA SER A 148 -6.84 -9.56 15.69
C SER A 148 -7.53 -8.75 14.59
N ALA A 149 -7.93 -7.49 14.89
CA ALA A 149 -8.54 -6.61 13.89
C ALA A 149 -7.63 -6.32 12.69
N TRP A 150 -6.31 -6.21 12.91
CA TRP A 150 -5.32 -6.01 11.84
C TRP A 150 -5.13 -7.24 10.96
N LEU A 151 -5.38 -8.44 11.48
CA LEU A 151 -5.18 -9.70 10.77
C LEU A 151 -6.42 -10.12 9.96
N GLU A 152 -7.60 -9.61 10.28
CA GLU A 152 -8.86 -9.99 9.62
C GLU A 152 -8.84 -9.78 8.10
N ALA A 153 -8.35 -8.61 7.64
CA ALA A 153 -8.33 -8.29 6.22
C ALA A 153 -7.27 -9.11 5.45
N PRO A 154 -6.00 -9.23 5.91
CA PRO A 154 -5.03 -10.12 5.30
C PRO A 154 -5.49 -11.57 5.22
N GLN A 155 -6.03 -12.14 6.30
CA GLN A 155 -6.56 -13.50 6.34
C GLN A 155 -7.80 -13.68 5.44
N GLY A 156 -8.65 -12.65 5.33
CA GLY A 156 -9.78 -12.64 4.42
C GLY A 156 -9.36 -12.69 2.94
N ILE A 157 -8.35 -11.91 2.58
CA ILE A 157 -7.75 -11.90 1.23
C ILE A 157 -7.07 -13.24 0.96
N HIS A 158 -6.32 -13.77 1.93
CA HIS A 158 -5.64 -15.06 1.82
C HIS A 158 -6.60 -16.19 1.46
N ARG A 159 -7.73 -16.31 2.17
CA ARG A 159 -8.76 -17.32 1.86
C ARG A 159 -9.31 -17.20 0.44
N GLY A 160 -9.47 -15.97 -0.07
CA GLY A 160 -9.87 -15.75 -1.45
C GLY A 160 -8.79 -16.21 -2.45
N VAL A 161 -7.52 -15.90 -2.18
CA VAL A 161 -6.39 -16.32 -3.01
C VAL A 161 -6.22 -17.85 -2.96
N GLU A 162 -6.34 -18.47 -1.80
CA GLU A 162 -6.28 -19.93 -1.61
C GLU A 162 -7.32 -20.63 -2.49
N THR A 163 -8.57 -20.17 -2.47
CA THR A 163 -9.66 -20.73 -3.30
C THR A 163 -9.32 -20.66 -4.80
N VAL A 164 -8.79 -19.52 -5.26
CA VAL A 164 -8.42 -19.33 -6.67
C VAL A 164 -7.20 -20.17 -7.03
N PHE A 165 -6.21 -20.24 -6.13
CA PHE A 165 -4.98 -20.99 -6.34
C PHE A 165 -5.26 -22.49 -6.42
N ASP A 166 -6.08 -23.05 -5.51
CA ASP A 166 -6.50 -24.43 -5.53
C ASP A 166 -7.26 -24.76 -6.83
N PHE A 167 -8.17 -23.90 -7.24
CA PHE A 167 -8.93 -24.08 -8.49
C PHE A 167 -8.02 -24.09 -9.74
N VAL A 168 -7.01 -23.21 -9.81
CA VAL A 168 -6.16 -23.06 -11.01
C VAL A 168 -5.00 -24.06 -11.03
N PHE A 169 -4.37 -24.32 -9.88
CA PHE A 169 -3.12 -25.06 -9.80
C PHE A 169 -3.28 -26.41 -9.08
N GLY A 170 -4.42 -26.68 -8.44
CA GLY A 170 -4.65 -27.91 -7.68
C GLY A 170 -3.73 -28.07 -6.48
N GLY A 171 -3.18 -26.97 -5.93
CA GLY A 171 -2.21 -26.95 -4.84
C GLY A 171 -2.75 -26.17 -3.63
N GLN A 172 -2.04 -26.27 -2.50
CA GLN A 172 -2.41 -25.57 -1.28
C GLN A 172 -1.62 -24.24 -1.17
N TRP A 173 -2.32 -23.12 -1.10
CA TRP A 173 -1.77 -21.81 -0.76
C TRP A 173 -1.87 -21.58 0.74
N THR A 174 -0.93 -22.15 1.52
CA THR A 174 -0.94 -22.03 2.98
C THR A 174 -0.43 -20.65 3.45
N GLU A 175 -0.77 -20.26 4.68
CA GLU A 175 -0.30 -19.01 5.31
C GLU A 175 1.25 -18.95 5.33
N ALA A 176 1.91 -20.08 5.60
CA ALA A 176 3.37 -20.18 5.59
C ALA A 176 3.96 -19.95 4.18
N VAL A 177 3.29 -20.44 3.12
CA VAL A 177 3.70 -20.19 1.73
C VAL A 177 3.54 -18.71 1.40
N ALA A 178 2.44 -18.10 1.80
CA ALA A 178 2.21 -16.67 1.61
C ALA A 178 3.30 -15.83 2.30
N ALA A 179 3.65 -16.16 3.56
CA ALA A 179 4.72 -15.49 4.29
C ALA A 179 6.09 -15.70 3.63
N PHE A 180 6.40 -16.90 3.17
CA PHE A 180 7.64 -17.19 2.44
C PHE A 180 7.77 -16.31 1.18
N VAL A 181 6.72 -16.27 0.36
CA VAL A 181 6.67 -15.39 -0.82
C VAL A 181 6.81 -13.93 -0.41
N GLY A 182 6.17 -13.51 0.69
CA GLY A 182 6.31 -12.18 1.27
C GLY A 182 7.76 -11.83 1.62
N TYR A 183 8.51 -12.75 2.26
CA TYR A 183 9.93 -12.53 2.57
C TYR A 183 10.81 -12.45 1.32
N VAL A 184 10.62 -13.32 0.36
CA VAL A 184 11.38 -13.30 -0.91
C VAL A 184 11.10 -11.97 -1.65
N ALA A 185 9.83 -11.57 -1.72
CA ALA A 185 9.44 -10.31 -2.33
C ALA A 185 10.02 -9.10 -1.58
N LEU A 186 10.05 -9.14 -0.23
CA LEU A 186 10.66 -8.08 0.59
C LEU A 186 12.15 -7.95 0.33
N VAL A 187 12.89 -9.05 0.25
CA VAL A 187 14.33 -9.05 -0.08
C VAL A 187 14.55 -8.44 -1.46
N ALA A 188 13.79 -8.87 -2.47
CA ALA A 188 13.88 -8.32 -3.82
C ALA A 188 13.54 -6.82 -3.84
N TYR A 189 12.50 -6.39 -3.11
CA TYR A 189 12.12 -4.98 -2.96
C TYR A 189 13.24 -4.15 -2.34
N LEU A 190 13.82 -4.62 -1.24
CA LEU A 190 14.93 -3.94 -0.56
C LEU A 190 16.18 -3.86 -1.43
N ALA A 191 16.51 -4.94 -2.15
CA ALA A 191 17.62 -4.92 -3.10
C ALA A 191 17.41 -3.89 -4.21
N GLY A 192 16.21 -3.83 -4.80
CA GLY A 192 15.84 -2.83 -5.80
C GLY A 192 15.86 -1.40 -5.25
N LEU A 193 15.35 -1.19 -4.05
CA LEU A 193 15.37 0.11 -3.37
C LEU A 193 16.80 0.57 -3.07
N LEU A 194 17.66 -0.31 -2.55
CA LEU A 194 19.07 -0.03 -2.29
C LEU A 194 19.83 0.28 -3.58
N GLN A 195 19.64 -0.52 -4.62
CA GLN A 195 20.24 -0.26 -5.93
C GLN A 195 19.83 1.11 -6.46
N TRP A 196 18.55 1.45 -6.36
CA TRP A 196 18.05 2.76 -6.75
C TRP A 196 18.68 3.87 -5.92
N LEU A 197 18.71 3.74 -4.59
CA LEU A 197 19.23 4.74 -3.68
C LEU A 197 20.74 4.98 -3.85
N LEU A 198 21.53 3.90 -4.00
CA LEU A 198 22.98 3.97 -4.02
C LEU A 198 23.56 4.26 -5.42
N VAL A 199 22.87 3.83 -6.47
CA VAL A 199 23.39 3.92 -7.84
C VAL A 199 22.67 5.01 -8.63
N ARG A 200 21.35 5.01 -8.61
CA ARG A 200 20.57 5.87 -9.49
C ARG A 200 20.36 7.28 -8.93
N LEU A 201 19.98 7.37 -7.66
CA LEU A 201 19.75 8.67 -7.02
C LEU A 201 20.97 9.60 -7.03
N PRO A 202 22.22 9.15 -6.78
CA PRO A 202 23.39 10.00 -6.87
C PRO A 202 23.73 10.42 -8.29
N ARG A 203 23.38 9.61 -9.31
CA ARG A 203 23.68 9.89 -10.71
C ARG A 203 22.69 10.83 -11.40
N TYR A 204 21.40 10.64 -11.13
CA TYR A 204 20.30 11.31 -11.85
C TYR A 204 19.47 12.24 -10.95
N GLY A 205 19.73 12.22 -9.63
CA GLY A 205 18.96 13.03 -8.69
C GLY A 205 17.47 12.65 -8.65
N ARG A 206 16.61 13.67 -8.62
CA ARG A 206 15.15 13.53 -8.53
C ARG A 206 14.46 13.55 -9.90
N VAL A 207 15.16 13.12 -10.93
CA VAL A 207 14.64 13.01 -12.30
C VAL A 207 14.20 11.57 -12.56
N ALA A 208 12.95 11.39 -12.98
CA ALA A 208 12.40 10.07 -13.28
C ALA A 208 13.10 9.45 -14.50
N GLY A 209 13.37 10.25 -15.52
CA GLY A 209 13.98 9.80 -16.76
C GLY A 209 13.08 8.88 -17.58
N GLU A 210 13.62 8.32 -18.65
CA GLU A 210 12.98 7.26 -19.42
C GLU A 210 13.24 5.91 -18.74
N PHE A 211 12.18 5.17 -18.43
CA PHE A 211 12.21 3.82 -17.87
C PHE A 211 11.74 2.80 -18.89
#